data_f541244f9c6cd37a60db46c94a29335b
#
_entry.id   f541244f9c6cd37a60db46c94a29335b
#
_cell.length_a   1.000
_cell.length_b   1.000
_cell.length_c   1.000
_cell.angle_alpha   90.00
_cell.angle_beta   90.00
_cell.angle_gamma   90.00
#
_symmetry.space_group_name_H-M   'P 1'
#
loop_
_entity.id
_entity.type
_entity.pdbx_description
1 polymer ?
#
loop_
_entity_poly.entity_id
_entity_poly.type
_entity_poly.pdbx_seq_one_letter_code
_entity_poly.pdbx_strand_id
1 'polypeptide(L)'
;MKKKRFSILKAFFFTVVLALVGGAIFFANRTYQAVKKVEAYQTEITEATQKYQMENYEALVKAIILTESKGSGKDLMQSSESAHGEANVIDNPQESINQGVSYLAEMITEAKKQGCDLATAIQAYNFGKDYIAYVKENGGENTVKLAEKYSKTILSPLLGNEEQTQYRYWRVQSVLYNGGYLYHNGGNMFYADIVAMNEKIIQAYEEMFN
;
A
#
# COMPACT_ATOMS: atom_id res chain seq x y z
N MET A 1 -26.57 -21.70 41.37
CA MET A 1 -25.40 -20.92 40.91
C MET A 1 -24.96 -21.23 39.47
N LYS A 2 -24.99 -22.45 38.95
CA LYS A 2 -24.57 -22.79 37.55
C LYS A 2 -25.37 -22.11 36.44
N LYS A 3 -26.71 -21.97 36.55
CA LYS A 3 -27.57 -21.31 35.54
C LYS A 3 -27.26 -19.82 35.37
N LYS A 4 -26.95 -19.09 36.45
CA LYS A 4 -26.65 -17.65 36.42
C LYS A 4 -25.29 -17.36 35.76
N ARG A 5 -24.27 -18.19 35.99
CA ARG A 5 -22.94 -18.13 35.34
C ARG A 5 -23.04 -18.38 33.82
N PHE A 6 -23.86 -19.35 33.41
CA PHE A 6 -24.07 -19.68 31.99
C PHE A 6 -24.79 -18.56 31.24
N SER A 7 -25.72 -17.83 31.87
CA SER A 7 -26.38 -16.67 31.33
C SER A 7 -25.42 -15.47 31.14
N ILE A 8 -24.53 -15.22 32.09
CA ILE A 8 -23.52 -14.16 32.02
C ILE A 8 -22.52 -14.44 30.91
N LEU A 9 -22.06 -15.67 30.74
CA LEU A 9 -21.14 -16.05 29.69
C LEU A 9 -21.73 -15.88 28.29
N LYS A 10 -23.02 -16.22 28.11
CA LYS A 10 -23.76 -15.99 26.87
C LYS A 10 -23.92 -14.48 26.55
N ALA A 11 -24.26 -13.68 27.56
CA ALA A 11 -24.38 -12.24 27.41
C ALA A 11 -23.03 -11.62 27.01
N PHE A 12 -21.95 -12.02 27.67
CA PHE A 12 -20.59 -11.57 27.32
C PHE A 12 -20.22 -11.96 25.89
N PHE A 13 -20.42 -13.23 25.50
CA PHE A 13 -20.16 -13.68 24.13
C PHE A 13 -20.94 -12.87 23.08
N PHE A 14 -22.24 -12.63 23.34
CA PHE A 14 -23.09 -11.84 22.45
C PHE A 14 -22.60 -10.39 22.33
N THR A 15 -22.18 -9.77 23.44
CA THR A 15 -21.59 -8.42 23.43
C THR A 15 -20.30 -8.37 22.60
N VAL A 16 -19.43 -9.38 22.75
CA VAL A 16 -18.19 -9.47 21.95
C VAL A 16 -18.51 -9.60 20.45
N VAL A 17 -19.47 -10.46 20.09
CA VAL A 17 -19.89 -10.62 18.69
C VAL A 17 -20.46 -9.33 18.13
N LEU A 18 -21.31 -8.62 18.87
CA LEU A 18 -21.85 -7.32 18.45
C LEU A 18 -20.75 -6.26 18.26
N ALA A 19 -19.76 -6.24 19.15
CA ALA A 19 -18.61 -5.34 19.03
C ALA A 19 -17.76 -5.66 17.80
N LEU A 20 -17.53 -6.95 17.49
CA LEU A 20 -16.81 -7.37 16.28
C LEU A 20 -17.57 -7.01 15.00
N VAL A 21 -18.89 -7.25 14.97
CA VAL A 21 -19.75 -6.90 13.83
C VAL A 21 -19.77 -5.37 13.65
N GLY A 22 -19.96 -4.60 14.70
CA GLY A 22 -19.93 -3.13 14.66
C GLY A 22 -18.58 -2.60 14.17
N GLY A 23 -17.47 -3.19 14.64
CA GLY A 23 -16.13 -2.89 14.17
C GLY A 23 -15.95 -3.18 12.68
N ALA A 24 -16.40 -4.37 12.22
CA ALA A 24 -16.34 -4.74 10.80
C ALA A 24 -17.13 -3.77 9.91
N ILE A 25 -18.36 -3.40 10.30
CA ILE A 25 -19.19 -2.42 9.58
C ILE A 25 -18.49 -1.06 9.54
N PHE A 26 -17.92 -0.61 10.65
CA PHE A 26 -17.19 0.66 10.71
C PHE A 26 -15.99 0.67 9.75
N PHE A 27 -15.17 -0.38 9.75
CA PHE A 27 -14.03 -0.49 8.84
C PHE A 27 -14.46 -0.62 7.38
N ALA A 28 -15.49 -1.40 7.08
CA ALA A 28 -16.04 -1.52 5.73
C ALA A 28 -16.55 -0.17 5.21
N ASN A 29 -17.31 0.59 6.02
CA ASN A 29 -17.78 1.92 5.64
C ASN A 29 -16.60 2.89 5.43
N ARG A 30 -15.57 2.86 6.29
CA ARG A 30 -14.39 3.72 6.15
C ARG A 30 -13.64 3.41 4.84
N THR A 31 -13.49 2.14 4.49
CA THR A 31 -12.87 1.70 3.25
C THR A 31 -13.72 2.14 2.05
N TYR A 32 -15.02 1.93 2.08
CA TYR A 32 -15.95 2.38 1.04
C TYR A 32 -15.84 3.88 0.79
N GLN A 33 -15.84 4.71 1.83
CA GLN A 33 -15.68 6.16 1.69
C GLN A 33 -14.31 6.56 1.12
N ALA A 34 -13.25 5.82 1.44
CA ALA A 34 -11.93 6.06 0.86
C ALA A 34 -11.90 5.70 -0.63
N VAL A 35 -12.49 4.56 -1.03
CA VAL A 35 -12.61 4.17 -2.45
C VAL A 35 -13.41 5.22 -3.23
N LYS A 36 -14.54 5.69 -2.71
CA LYS A 36 -15.32 6.77 -3.35
C LYS A 36 -14.51 8.04 -3.60
N LYS A 37 -13.59 8.38 -2.70
CA LYS A 37 -12.71 9.54 -2.90
C LYS A 37 -11.69 9.27 -4.01
N VAL A 38 -11.17 8.05 -4.12
CA VAL A 38 -10.27 7.66 -5.20
C VAL A 38 -11.00 7.69 -6.54
N GLU A 39 -12.22 7.15 -6.62
CA GLU A 39 -13.06 7.17 -7.82
C GLU A 39 -13.40 8.58 -8.30
N ALA A 40 -13.43 9.57 -7.41
CA ALA A 40 -13.63 10.96 -7.81
C ALA A 40 -12.53 11.52 -8.73
N TYR A 41 -11.38 10.84 -8.81
CA TYR A 41 -10.25 11.18 -9.69
C TYR A 41 -10.17 10.27 -10.92
N GLN A 42 -11.25 9.57 -11.29
CA GLN A 42 -11.25 8.64 -12.42
C GLN A 42 -10.76 9.29 -13.73
N THR A 43 -11.18 10.52 -14.02
CA THR A 43 -10.78 11.22 -15.24
C THR A 43 -9.27 11.46 -15.29
N GLU A 44 -8.71 12.00 -14.20
CA GLU A 44 -7.28 12.28 -14.07
C GLU A 44 -6.43 11.00 -14.13
N ILE A 45 -6.94 9.91 -13.53
CA ILE A 45 -6.28 8.59 -13.57
C ILE A 45 -6.27 8.06 -15.01
N THR A 46 -7.42 8.10 -15.70
CA THR A 46 -7.51 7.64 -17.11
C THR A 46 -6.61 8.45 -18.02
N GLU A 47 -6.58 9.78 -17.90
CA GLU A 47 -5.69 10.65 -18.68
C GLU A 47 -4.21 10.32 -18.45
N ALA A 48 -3.83 10.12 -17.18
CA ALA A 48 -2.45 9.77 -16.84
C ALA A 48 -2.06 8.37 -17.32
N THR A 49 -2.93 7.37 -17.16
CA THR A 49 -2.66 6.00 -17.61
C THR A 49 -2.57 5.92 -19.13
N GLN A 50 -3.40 6.63 -19.89
CA GLN A 50 -3.30 6.75 -21.34
C GLN A 50 -1.97 7.41 -21.76
N LYS A 51 -1.59 8.51 -21.11
CA LYS A 51 -0.35 9.24 -21.41
C LYS A 51 0.90 8.36 -21.26
N TYR A 52 0.92 7.47 -20.29
CA TYR A 52 2.08 6.62 -19.99
C TYR A 52 1.91 5.15 -20.43
N GLN A 53 0.89 4.83 -21.23
CA GLN A 53 0.59 3.47 -21.74
C GLN A 53 0.36 2.47 -20.61
N MET A 54 -0.37 2.89 -19.59
CA MET A 54 -0.66 2.17 -18.35
C MET A 54 -2.16 1.83 -18.20
N GLU A 55 -2.95 1.83 -19.28
CA GLU A 55 -4.41 1.65 -19.24
C GLU A 55 -4.83 0.35 -18.56
N ASN A 56 -4.04 -0.71 -18.73
CA ASN A 56 -4.28 -2.00 -18.06
C ASN A 56 -3.99 -1.99 -16.56
N TYR A 57 -3.49 -0.88 -16.02
CA TYR A 57 -3.08 -0.73 -14.62
C TYR A 57 -3.90 0.32 -13.86
N GLU A 58 -5.07 0.75 -14.38
CA GLU A 58 -5.90 1.76 -13.69
C GLU A 58 -6.28 1.32 -12.27
N ALA A 59 -6.71 0.06 -12.09
CA ALA A 59 -7.03 -0.48 -10.78
C ALA A 59 -5.82 -0.46 -9.83
N LEU A 60 -4.61 -0.74 -10.33
CA LEU A 60 -3.37 -0.65 -9.58
C LEU A 60 -3.04 0.79 -9.18
N VAL A 61 -3.21 1.76 -10.08
CA VAL A 61 -3.02 3.20 -9.79
C VAL A 61 -3.98 3.64 -8.69
N LYS A 62 -5.27 3.29 -8.79
CA LYS A 62 -6.26 3.53 -7.74
C LYS A 62 -5.87 2.90 -6.40
N ALA A 63 -5.33 1.67 -6.44
CA ALA A 63 -4.87 0.97 -5.24
C ALA A 63 -3.68 1.66 -4.57
N ILE A 64 -2.75 2.23 -5.35
CA ILE A 64 -1.65 3.04 -4.83
C ILE A 64 -2.20 4.32 -4.18
N ILE A 65 -3.09 5.07 -4.84
CA ILE A 65 -3.75 6.24 -4.24
C ILE A 65 -4.47 5.87 -2.93
N LEU A 66 -5.18 4.74 -2.92
CA LEU A 66 -5.86 4.24 -1.72
C LEU A 66 -4.86 3.89 -0.60
N THR A 67 -3.68 3.39 -0.95
CA THR A 67 -2.61 3.05 0.00
C THR A 67 -1.98 4.30 0.61
N GLU A 68 -1.58 5.26 -0.24
CA GLU A 68 -0.82 6.45 0.15
C GLU A 68 -1.68 7.47 0.89
N SER A 69 -2.77 7.90 0.28
CA SER A 69 -3.55 9.06 0.74
C SER A 69 -5.01 8.75 1.09
N LYS A 70 -5.53 7.57 0.76
CA LYS A 70 -6.96 7.25 0.81
C LYS A 70 -7.82 8.22 -0.01
N GLY A 71 -7.27 8.73 -1.11
CA GLY A 71 -7.90 9.72 -1.97
C GLY A 71 -8.06 11.09 -1.31
N SER A 72 -7.22 11.45 -0.35
CA SER A 72 -7.32 12.72 0.38
C SER A 72 -6.00 13.48 0.38
N GLY A 73 -6.07 14.81 0.32
CA GLY A 73 -4.90 15.68 0.23
C GLY A 73 -4.59 16.09 -1.21
N LYS A 74 -3.43 16.69 -1.42
CA LYS A 74 -2.98 17.22 -2.71
C LYS A 74 -2.00 16.29 -3.39
N ASP A 75 -1.07 15.71 -2.66
CA ASP A 75 -0.15 14.68 -3.16
C ASP A 75 -0.74 13.28 -2.94
N LEU A 76 -1.65 12.89 -3.86
CA LEU A 76 -2.46 11.67 -3.76
C LEU A 76 -1.64 10.39 -3.84
N MET A 77 -0.59 10.38 -4.65
CA MET A 77 0.30 9.24 -4.87
C MET A 77 1.62 9.34 -4.09
N GLN A 78 1.77 10.36 -3.23
CA GLN A 78 3.00 10.66 -2.48
C GLN A 78 4.24 10.68 -3.40
N SER A 79 4.09 11.34 -4.55
CA SER A 79 5.05 11.33 -5.64
C SER A 79 6.03 12.52 -5.63
N SER A 80 5.95 13.39 -4.62
CA SER A 80 6.82 14.58 -4.49
C SER A 80 8.31 14.19 -4.46
N GLU A 81 8.71 13.16 -3.72
CA GLU A 81 10.12 12.75 -3.65
C GLU A 81 10.65 12.26 -4.99
N SER A 82 9.84 11.50 -5.75
CA SER A 82 10.23 11.03 -7.10
C SER A 82 10.33 12.16 -8.12
N ALA A 83 9.57 13.24 -7.93
CA ALA A 83 9.57 14.39 -8.83
C ALA A 83 10.66 15.42 -8.53
N HIS A 84 10.87 15.72 -7.25
CA HIS A 84 11.64 16.88 -6.80
C HIS A 84 12.77 16.53 -5.82
N GLY A 85 12.88 15.27 -5.38
CA GLY A 85 13.81 14.86 -4.33
C GLY A 85 13.42 15.33 -2.92
N GLU A 86 12.27 15.98 -2.78
CA GLU A 86 11.73 16.51 -1.53
C GLU A 86 10.28 16.11 -1.34
N ALA A 87 9.89 15.73 -0.11
CA ALA A 87 8.53 15.34 0.24
C ALA A 87 7.58 16.55 0.29
N ASN A 88 6.31 16.33 -0.04
CA ASN A 88 5.20 17.29 0.10
C ASN A 88 5.35 18.60 -0.72
N VAL A 89 6.08 18.59 -1.82
CA VAL A 89 6.24 19.74 -2.72
C VAL A 89 5.05 19.87 -3.68
N ILE A 90 4.48 18.73 -4.11
CA ILE A 90 3.33 18.71 -5.00
C ILE A 90 2.07 19.13 -4.22
N ASP A 91 1.40 20.17 -4.73
CA ASP A 91 0.20 20.74 -4.12
C ASP A 91 -1.06 20.65 -5.00
N ASN A 92 -1.00 19.83 -6.07
CA ASN A 92 -2.05 19.61 -7.05
C ASN A 92 -2.29 18.10 -7.27
N PRO A 93 -3.53 17.59 -7.09
CA PRO A 93 -3.88 16.19 -7.30
C PRO A 93 -3.54 15.66 -8.69
N GLN A 94 -3.83 16.42 -9.75
CA GLN A 94 -3.53 16.04 -11.14
C GLN A 94 -2.02 15.86 -11.36
N GLU A 95 -1.22 16.77 -10.83
CA GLU A 95 0.24 16.67 -10.90
C GLU A 95 0.75 15.44 -10.16
N SER A 96 0.24 15.18 -8.96
CA SER A 96 0.57 13.98 -8.18
C SER A 96 0.24 12.69 -8.93
N ILE A 97 -0.96 12.60 -9.53
CA ILE A 97 -1.35 11.43 -10.33
C ILE A 97 -0.44 11.28 -11.55
N ASN A 98 -0.20 12.35 -12.32
CA ASN A 98 0.67 12.29 -13.48
C ASN A 98 2.09 11.82 -13.12
N GLN A 99 2.68 12.38 -12.08
CA GLN A 99 4.02 12.03 -11.62
C GLN A 99 4.07 10.61 -11.06
N GLY A 100 3.10 10.24 -10.22
CA GLY A 100 3.04 8.90 -9.65
C GLY A 100 2.84 7.80 -10.68
N VAL A 101 1.99 8.02 -11.70
CA VAL A 101 1.80 7.08 -12.81
C VAL A 101 3.06 6.98 -13.67
N SER A 102 3.73 8.10 -13.94
CA SER A 102 5.02 8.12 -14.66
C SER A 102 6.08 7.28 -13.93
N TYR A 103 6.23 7.48 -12.63
CA TYR A 103 7.19 6.76 -11.81
C TYR A 103 6.85 5.26 -11.71
N LEU A 104 5.56 4.92 -11.56
CA LEU A 104 5.12 3.53 -11.58
C LEU A 104 5.41 2.85 -12.91
N ALA A 105 5.16 3.54 -14.04
CA ALA A 105 5.46 3.04 -15.38
C ALA A 105 6.97 2.77 -15.56
N GLU A 106 7.83 3.63 -15.02
CA GLU A 106 9.28 3.40 -15.00
C GLU A 106 9.63 2.14 -14.19
N MET A 107 9.09 1.97 -12.97
CA MET A 107 9.36 0.79 -12.14
C MET A 107 8.90 -0.50 -12.82
N ILE A 108 7.72 -0.51 -13.44
CA ILE A 108 7.20 -1.67 -14.17
C ILE A 108 8.08 -2.01 -15.39
N THR A 109 8.48 -0.98 -16.13
CA THR A 109 9.34 -1.16 -17.31
C THR A 109 10.70 -1.74 -16.91
N GLU A 110 11.32 -1.21 -15.87
CA GLU A 110 12.62 -1.67 -15.40
C GLU A 110 12.53 -3.08 -14.80
N ALA A 111 11.50 -3.39 -14.01
CA ALA A 111 11.30 -4.74 -13.46
C ALA A 111 11.12 -5.78 -14.58
N LYS A 112 10.29 -5.49 -15.58
CA LYS A 112 10.13 -6.35 -16.77
C LYS A 112 11.45 -6.56 -17.53
N LYS A 113 12.20 -5.49 -17.76
CA LYS A 113 13.50 -5.54 -18.43
C LYS A 113 14.50 -6.44 -17.70
N GLN A 114 14.47 -6.42 -16.37
CA GLN A 114 15.33 -7.27 -15.54
C GLN A 114 14.78 -8.68 -15.30
N GLY A 115 13.57 -8.99 -15.77
CA GLY A 115 12.90 -10.28 -15.59
C GLY A 115 12.38 -10.49 -14.17
N CYS A 116 12.02 -9.40 -13.49
CA CYS A 116 11.37 -9.43 -12.18
C CYS A 116 9.84 -9.37 -12.31
N ASP A 117 9.14 -9.80 -11.25
CA ASP A 117 7.68 -9.81 -11.19
C ASP A 117 7.07 -8.40 -10.97
N LEU A 118 5.77 -8.25 -11.16
CA LEU A 118 5.05 -6.99 -10.95
C LEU A 118 5.12 -6.54 -9.48
N ALA A 119 5.11 -7.49 -8.53
CA ALA A 119 5.21 -7.17 -7.11
C ALA A 119 6.54 -6.49 -6.77
N THR A 120 7.63 -6.82 -7.49
CA THR A 120 8.91 -6.11 -7.41
C THR A 120 8.78 -4.64 -7.83
N ALA A 121 8.10 -4.36 -8.94
CA ALA A 121 7.88 -2.98 -9.38
C ALA A 121 7.04 -2.18 -8.38
N ILE A 122 5.99 -2.80 -7.84
CA ILE A 122 5.14 -2.19 -6.81
C ILE A 122 5.95 -1.91 -5.54
N GLN A 123 6.76 -2.86 -5.08
CA GLN A 123 7.60 -2.65 -3.90
C GLN A 123 8.68 -1.58 -4.15
N ALA A 124 9.25 -1.52 -5.37
CA ALA A 124 10.21 -0.50 -5.78
C ALA A 124 9.61 0.91 -5.84
N TYR A 125 8.31 1.04 -6.07
CA TYR A 125 7.62 2.34 -5.94
C TYR A 125 7.84 2.98 -4.56
N ASN A 126 7.87 2.15 -3.51
CA ASN A 126 8.10 2.60 -2.13
C ASN A 126 9.58 2.60 -1.71
N PHE A 127 10.39 1.67 -2.23
CA PHE A 127 11.80 1.49 -1.83
C PHE A 127 12.80 2.22 -2.73
N GLY A 128 12.35 2.68 -3.91
CA GLY A 128 13.23 3.19 -4.95
C GLY A 128 13.69 2.11 -5.93
N LYS A 129 14.20 2.57 -7.07
CA LYS A 129 14.56 1.76 -8.25
C LYS A 129 15.61 0.68 -7.97
N ASP A 130 16.55 0.96 -7.05
CA ASP A 130 17.66 0.04 -6.72
C ASP A 130 17.16 -1.29 -6.14
N TYR A 131 15.95 -1.31 -5.59
CA TYR A 131 15.32 -2.54 -5.13
C TYR A 131 15.10 -3.56 -6.25
N ILE A 132 14.86 -3.13 -7.48
CA ILE A 132 14.67 -4.03 -8.64
C ILE A 132 15.95 -4.84 -8.91
N ALA A 133 17.10 -4.18 -8.94
CA ALA A 133 18.39 -4.86 -9.13
C ALA A 133 18.65 -5.85 -8.00
N TYR A 134 18.36 -5.46 -6.76
CA TYR A 134 18.50 -6.35 -5.60
C TYR A 134 17.61 -7.61 -5.72
N VAL A 135 16.34 -7.47 -6.12
CA VAL A 135 15.44 -8.62 -6.33
C VAL A 135 15.96 -9.50 -7.47
N LYS A 136 16.42 -8.91 -8.57
CA LYS A 136 17.02 -9.64 -9.69
C LYS A 136 18.15 -10.56 -9.24
N GLU A 137 19.05 -10.08 -8.40
CA GLU A 137 20.17 -10.85 -7.85
C GLU A 137 19.74 -11.93 -6.86
N ASN A 138 18.52 -11.85 -6.32
CA ASN A 138 17.96 -12.76 -5.32
C ASN A 138 16.79 -13.62 -5.83
N GLY A 139 16.67 -13.83 -7.15
CA GLY A 139 15.72 -14.77 -7.73
C GLY A 139 14.63 -14.17 -8.61
N GLY A 140 14.49 -12.84 -8.67
CA GLY A 140 13.58 -12.15 -9.58
C GLY A 140 12.13 -12.01 -9.08
N GLU A 141 11.82 -12.49 -7.88
CA GLU A 141 10.48 -12.42 -7.28
C GLU A 141 10.50 -11.66 -5.95
N ASN A 142 9.56 -10.72 -5.79
CA ASN A 142 9.38 -10.01 -4.53
C ASN A 142 8.73 -10.93 -3.49
N THR A 143 9.30 -10.92 -2.28
CA THR A 143 8.71 -11.54 -1.10
C THR A 143 8.87 -10.61 0.10
N VAL A 144 7.96 -10.68 1.09
CA VAL A 144 8.08 -9.91 2.34
C VAL A 144 9.42 -10.16 3.02
N LYS A 145 9.92 -11.40 3.00
CA LYS A 145 11.23 -11.74 3.57
C LYS A 145 12.39 -11.04 2.86
N LEU A 146 12.34 -10.95 1.53
CA LEU A 146 13.36 -10.25 0.75
C LEU A 146 13.26 -8.74 0.95
N ALA A 147 12.04 -8.19 0.96
CA ALA A 147 11.76 -6.79 1.24
C ALA A 147 12.22 -6.40 2.67
N GLU A 148 11.97 -7.26 3.67
CA GLU A 148 12.48 -7.04 5.03
C GLU A 148 14.01 -7.00 5.06
N LYS A 149 14.68 -7.95 4.40
CA LYS A 149 16.15 -7.98 4.35
C LYS A 149 16.69 -6.69 3.73
N TYR A 150 16.13 -6.23 2.61
CA TYR A 150 16.52 -4.98 1.96
C TYR A 150 16.26 -3.77 2.86
N SER A 151 15.04 -3.65 3.40
CA SER A 151 14.65 -2.60 4.33
C SER A 151 15.62 -2.50 5.51
N LYS A 152 15.91 -3.64 6.14
CA LYS A 152 16.77 -3.73 7.33
C LYS A 152 18.23 -3.43 7.04
N THR A 153 18.81 -4.07 5.99
CA THR A 153 20.26 -4.12 5.83
C THR A 153 20.82 -3.12 4.81
N ILE A 154 19.94 -2.52 4.01
CA ILE A 154 20.35 -1.59 2.95
C ILE A 154 19.65 -0.25 3.12
N LEU A 155 18.32 -0.19 2.99
CA LEU A 155 17.60 1.08 2.91
C LEU A 155 17.63 1.85 4.24
N SER A 156 17.31 1.17 5.34
CA SER A 156 17.27 1.78 6.68
C SER A 156 18.63 2.39 7.11
N PRO A 157 19.78 1.67 6.99
CA PRO A 157 21.10 2.25 7.27
C PRO A 157 21.48 3.38 6.30
N LEU A 158 21.19 3.21 5.00
CA LEU A 158 21.50 4.21 3.97
C LEU A 158 20.82 5.56 4.27
N LEU A 159 19.60 5.52 4.85
CA LEU A 159 18.83 6.69 5.22
C LEU A 159 19.01 7.10 6.70
N GLY A 160 20.10 6.67 7.35
CA GLY A 160 20.54 7.16 8.65
C GLY A 160 20.05 6.37 9.88
N ASN A 161 19.46 5.19 9.70
CA ASN A 161 19.12 4.29 10.81
C ASN A 161 20.08 3.09 10.86
N GLU A 162 21.35 3.35 11.09
CA GLU A 162 22.41 2.34 11.15
C GLU A 162 22.18 1.31 12.27
N GLU A 163 21.54 1.70 13.36
CA GLU A 163 21.20 0.81 14.48
C GLU A 163 20.00 -0.10 14.19
N GLN A 164 19.35 0.06 13.02
CA GLN A 164 18.19 -0.72 12.59
C GLN A 164 17.03 -0.70 13.61
N THR A 165 16.82 0.44 14.25
CA THR A 165 15.72 0.65 15.20
C THR A 165 14.37 0.51 14.52
N GLN A 166 13.37 0.06 15.27
CA GLN A 166 12.04 -0.26 14.75
C GLN A 166 10.96 0.58 15.42
N TYR A 167 9.81 0.72 14.74
CA TYR A 167 8.61 1.33 15.28
C TYR A 167 7.37 0.47 15.08
N ARG A 168 6.31 0.72 15.85
CA ARG A 168 5.04 -0.03 15.76
C ARG A 168 4.26 0.34 14.50
N TYR A 169 3.85 -0.70 13.76
CA TYR A 169 3.06 -0.59 12.55
C TYR A 169 1.87 -1.56 12.60
N TRP A 170 0.70 -1.04 12.95
CA TRP A 170 -0.50 -1.84 13.22
C TRP A 170 -1.30 -2.15 11.93
N ARG A 171 -0.69 -2.84 10.98
CA ARG A 171 -1.38 -3.42 9.82
C ARG A 171 -1.44 -4.94 9.98
N VAL A 172 -2.51 -5.55 9.42
CA VAL A 172 -2.72 -7.01 9.53
C VAL A 172 -1.51 -7.78 9.04
N GLN A 173 -0.94 -7.39 7.89
CA GLN A 173 0.25 -8.00 7.30
C GLN A 173 1.42 -8.00 8.28
N SER A 174 1.71 -6.85 8.87
CA SER A 174 2.81 -6.68 9.82
C SER A 174 2.56 -7.43 11.13
N VAL A 175 1.35 -7.34 11.69
CA VAL A 175 1.01 -8.03 12.95
C VAL A 175 1.16 -9.54 12.81
N LEU A 176 0.72 -10.11 11.68
CA LEU A 176 0.82 -11.55 11.43
C LEU A 176 2.24 -12.01 11.11
N TYR A 177 3.04 -11.15 10.49
CA TYR A 177 4.40 -11.50 10.06
C TYR A 177 5.43 -11.39 11.18
N ASN A 178 5.51 -10.23 11.84
CA ASN A 178 6.57 -9.93 12.82
C ASN A 178 6.08 -9.29 14.12
N GLY A 179 4.77 -9.34 14.40
CA GLY A 179 4.20 -8.74 15.60
C GLY A 179 3.94 -7.23 15.50
N GLY A 180 3.99 -6.65 14.29
CA GLY A 180 3.59 -5.25 14.04
C GLY A 180 4.74 -4.26 14.08
N TYR A 181 5.82 -4.48 13.32
CA TYR A 181 6.99 -3.59 13.29
C TYR A 181 7.47 -3.26 11.86
N LEU A 182 8.02 -2.05 11.70
CA LEU A 182 8.83 -1.62 10.56
C LEU A 182 10.14 -0.99 11.06
N TYR A 183 11.15 -0.91 10.19
CA TYR A 183 12.41 -0.21 10.46
C TYR A 183 12.24 1.28 10.19
N HIS A 184 12.72 2.14 11.10
CA HIS A 184 12.82 3.58 10.83
C HIS A 184 13.63 3.81 9.55
N ASN A 185 13.18 4.71 8.69
CA ASN A 185 13.80 5.05 7.41
C ASN A 185 13.96 3.85 6.43
N GLY A 186 13.35 2.71 6.74
CA GLY A 186 13.44 1.47 5.94
C GLY A 186 12.32 1.29 4.93
N GLY A 187 11.45 2.29 4.73
CA GLY A 187 10.25 2.15 3.91
C GLY A 187 9.28 1.11 4.47
N ASN A 188 8.35 0.65 3.65
CA ASN A 188 7.32 -0.31 4.04
C ASN A 188 7.52 -1.66 3.33
N MET A 189 8.10 -2.64 4.01
CA MET A 189 8.35 -3.98 3.45
C MET A 189 7.08 -4.78 3.10
N PHE A 190 5.91 -4.32 3.51
CA PHE A 190 4.60 -4.90 3.18
C PHE A 190 3.88 -4.13 2.05
N TYR A 191 4.56 -3.17 1.41
CA TYR A 191 3.92 -2.25 0.49
C TYR A 191 3.22 -2.97 -0.66
N ALA A 192 3.91 -3.88 -1.34
CA ALA A 192 3.34 -4.64 -2.44
C ALA A 192 2.10 -5.45 -2.02
N ASP A 193 2.13 -6.10 -0.85
CA ASP A 193 0.98 -6.86 -0.33
C ASP A 193 -0.20 -5.95 0.03
N ILE A 194 0.06 -4.76 0.57
CA ILE A 194 -0.98 -3.79 0.91
C ILE A 194 -1.62 -3.26 -0.38
N VAL A 195 -0.83 -2.92 -1.38
CA VAL A 195 -1.33 -2.45 -2.68
C VAL A 195 -2.14 -3.55 -3.36
N ALA A 196 -1.66 -4.80 -3.40
CA ALA A 196 -2.40 -5.93 -3.97
C ALA A 196 -3.74 -6.20 -3.25
N MET A 197 -3.79 -6.02 -1.93
CA MET A 197 -5.04 -6.10 -1.18
C MET A 197 -5.99 -4.96 -1.57
N ASN A 198 -5.48 -3.73 -1.67
CA ASN A 198 -6.27 -2.57 -2.05
C ASN A 198 -6.76 -2.65 -3.50
N GLU A 199 -5.97 -3.23 -4.41
CA GLU A 199 -6.38 -3.46 -5.79
C GLU A 199 -7.61 -4.40 -5.87
N LYS A 200 -7.63 -5.49 -5.08
CA LYS A 200 -8.80 -6.37 -4.98
C LYS A 200 -10.04 -5.63 -4.42
N ILE A 201 -9.84 -4.69 -3.51
CA ILE A 201 -10.93 -3.86 -2.97
C ILE A 201 -11.48 -2.92 -4.06
N ILE A 202 -10.62 -2.29 -4.86
CA ILE A 202 -11.01 -1.45 -6.00
C ILE A 202 -11.79 -2.28 -7.02
N GLN A 203 -11.25 -3.42 -7.45
CA GLN A 203 -11.91 -4.32 -8.41
C GLN A 203 -13.29 -4.77 -7.92
N ALA A 204 -13.41 -5.17 -6.66
CA ALA A 204 -14.70 -5.56 -6.06
C ALA A 204 -15.70 -4.39 -6.00
N TYR A 205 -15.22 -3.16 -5.80
CA TYR A 205 -16.08 -1.97 -5.86
C TYR A 205 -16.55 -1.71 -7.30
N GLU A 206 -15.67 -1.76 -8.27
CA GLU A 206 -16.00 -1.56 -9.69
C GLU A 206 -17.01 -2.60 -10.20
N GLU A 207 -16.85 -3.87 -9.82
CA GLU A 207 -17.80 -4.94 -10.15
C GLU A 207 -19.21 -4.73 -9.55
N MET A 208 -19.30 -4.05 -8.41
CA MET A 208 -20.59 -3.80 -7.74
C MET A 208 -21.31 -2.54 -8.23
N PHE A 209 -20.60 -1.55 -8.74
CA PHE A 209 -21.16 -0.22 -8.98
C PHE A 209 -21.00 0.31 -10.42
N ASN A 210 -20.27 -0.39 -11.28
CA ASN A 210 -20.12 -0.14 -12.71
C ASN A 210 -20.74 -1.27 -13.54
#